data_1bb4b0476c3fef425699771655ab5798
#
_entry.id   1bb4b0476c3fef425699771655ab5798
#
_cell.length_a   1.000
_cell.length_b   1.000
_cell.length_c   1.000
_cell.angle_alpha   90.00
_cell.angle_beta   90.00
_cell.angle_gamma   90.00
#
_symmetry.space_group_name_H-M   'P 1'
#
loop_
_entity.id
_entity.type
_entity.pdbx_description
1 polymer ?
#
loop_
_entity_poly.entity_id
_entity_poly.type
_entity_poly.pdbx_seq_one_letter_code
_entity_poly.pdbx_strand_id
1 'polypeptide(L)'
;MRAPLASLLCLLLSVTCLGQSAAPAKVPVVFAAYATPLEEPWNQVIHKALQDAEKTGKITYAWQDKLATATAMASGLNSALVRRPDVVVADGVESLDVIKAVAAANPGISFLVGTSQPPIAPNLSTFDSNLSEPAYLCGIAAGRLTKSGVVGVVAGKSDTQVHRAINAYIQGVKDANPAAKVKVTFIESWYDPPKAKQAALAQIAAGADLIWAEREGAIAGAREKGVLAFGNLVDQTAEGPETVLTGPVWSMTPLIDHVTKLSGAGMIRAENYIDFSSLARGGAVLAPWHGWNEKLPADVLELVRERQNAIKVGALMIAPSADRPAGE
;
A
#
# COMPACT_ATOMS: atom_id res chain seq x y z
N MET A 1 -6.85 62.41 67.46
CA MET A 1 -7.77 61.56 66.71
C MET A 1 -6.95 60.56 65.92
N ARG A 2 -7.00 59.30 66.31
CA ARG A 2 -6.20 58.21 65.78
C ARG A 2 -7.08 57.37 64.83
N ALA A 3 -6.67 57.19 63.60
CA ALA A 3 -7.30 56.29 62.63
C ALA A 3 -6.69 54.88 62.73
N PRO A 4 -7.45 53.77 62.62
CA PRO A 4 -6.92 52.42 62.67
C PRO A 4 -6.47 51.93 61.30
N LEU A 5 -5.31 51.25 61.24
CA LEU A 5 -4.82 50.48 60.12
C LEU A 5 -5.70 49.22 59.95
N ALA A 6 -6.24 49.04 58.78
CA ALA A 6 -6.88 47.81 58.34
C ALA A 6 -5.83 46.93 57.64
N SER A 7 -5.48 45.79 58.28
CA SER A 7 -4.62 44.81 57.69
C SER A 7 -5.40 43.94 56.71
N LEU A 8 -4.99 43.96 55.43
CA LEU A 8 -5.53 43.13 54.35
C LEU A 8 -4.77 41.82 54.32
N LEU A 9 -5.42 40.74 54.72
CA LEU A 9 -4.88 39.36 54.73
C LEU A 9 -5.14 38.76 53.32
N CYS A 10 -4.12 38.72 52.45
CA CYS A 10 -4.16 38.00 51.18
C CYS A 10 -4.08 36.52 51.40
N LEU A 11 -5.17 35.76 51.23
CA LEU A 11 -5.20 34.30 51.18
C LEU A 11 -4.70 33.86 49.82
N LEU A 12 -3.48 33.34 49.75
CA LEU A 12 -2.95 32.65 48.55
C LEU A 12 -3.56 31.25 48.50
N LEU A 13 -4.56 31.07 47.64
CA LEU A 13 -5.04 29.75 47.22
C LEU A 13 -4.03 29.13 46.25
N SER A 14 -3.20 28.23 46.75
CA SER A 14 -2.37 27.36 45.92
C SER A 14 -3.25 26.29 45.26
N VAL A 15 -3.56 26.50 43.97
CA VAL A 15 -4.17 25.45 43.15
C VAL A 15 -3.11 24.41 42.83
N THR A 16 -3.12 23.32 43.58
CA THR A 16 -2.35 22.12 43.23
C THR A 16 -3.03 21.49 42.01
N CYS A 17 -2.48 21.74 40.79
CA CYS A 17 -2.76 20.91 39.63
C CYS A 17 -2.30 19.49 39.92
N LEU A 18 -3.21 18.63 40.33
CA LEU A 18 -3.02 17.18 40.30
C LEU A 18 -2.86 16.78 38.84
N GLY A 19 -1.63 16.59 38.39
CA GLY A 19 -1.35 16.00 37.11
C GLY A 19 -1.99 14.61 37.07
N GLN A 20 -3.11 14.48 36.34
CA GLN A 20 -3.66 13.20 35.99
C GLN A 20 -2.59 12.46 35.20
N SER A 21 -1.90 11.50 35.81
CA SER A 21 -1.09 10.50 35.13
C SER A 21 -2.04 9.80 34.16
N ALA A 22 -1.87 10.03 32.86
CA ALA A 22 -2.59 9.28 31.85
C ALA A 22 -2.31 7.79 32.11
N ALA A 23 -3.35 6.98 32.24
CA ALA A 23 -3.20 5.53 32.32
C ALA A 23 -2.35 5.06 31.12
N PRO A 24 -1.45 4.08 31.33
CA PRO A 24 -0.64 3.56 30.23
C PRO A 24 -1.57 3.13 29.09
N ALA A 25 -1.27 3.59 27.88
CA ALA A 25 -2.07 3.25 26.70
C ALA A 25 -2.14 1.71 26.58
N LYS A 26 -3.36 1.18 26.41
CA LYS A 26 -3.56 -0.25 26.20
C LYS A 26 -2.82 -0.69 24.94
N VAL A 27 -2.10 -1.81 25.01
CA VAL A 27 -1.53 -2.47 23.83
C VAL A 27 -2.67 -3.15 23.07
N PRO A 28 -3.03 -2.71 21.84
CA PRO A 28 -4.14 -3.28 21.10
C PRO A 28 -3.88 -4.73 20.65
N VAL A 29 -4.93 -5.54 20.65
CA VAL A 29 -4.94 -6.88 20.05
C VAL A 29 -5.39 -6.75 18.61
N VAL A 30 -4.54 -7.16 17.67
CA VAL A 30 -4.80 -7.10 16.23
C VAL A 30 -4.90 -8.50 15.65
N PHE A 31 -5.92 -8.75 14.85
CA PHE A 31 -6.03 -9.97 14.06
C PHE A 31 -6.10 -9.63 12.58
N ALA A 32 -5.34 -10.36 11.74
CA ALA A 32 -5.44 -10.22 10.29
C ALA A 32 -6.01 -11.47 9.62
N ALA A 33 -6.93 -11.26 8.67
CA ALA A 33 -7.57 -12.27 7.85
C ALA A 33 -7.20 -12.06 6.38
N TYR A 34 -6.40 -12.95 5.80
CA TYR A 34 -5.88 -12.85 4.44
C TYR A 34 -6.58 -13.84 3.50
N ALA A 35 -7.04 -13.35 2.35
CA ALA A 35 -7.75 -14.18 1.37
C ALA A 35 -6.80 -15.14 0.63
N THR A 36 -5.57 -14.71 0.33
CA THR A 36 -4.54 -15.45 -0.39
C THR A 36 -3.42 -15.91 0.55
N PRO A 37 -2.46 -16.76 0.09
CA PRO A 37 -1.30 -17.12 0.88
C PRO A 37 -0.44 -15.91 1.27
N LEU A 38 0.31 -16.03 2.38
CA LEU A 38 1.22 -14.98 2.84
C LEU A 38 2.36 -14.67 1.87
N GLU A 39 2.67 -15.57 0.94
CA GLU A 39 3.67 -15.40 -0.11
C GLU A 39 3.24 -14.37 -1.16
N GLU A 40 1.96 -14.04 -1.23
CA GLU A 40 1.45 -12.99 -2.13
C GLU A 40 1.90 -11.61 -1.61
N PRO A 41 2.50 -10.74 -2.45
CA PRO A 41 3.15 -9.49 -2.01
C PRO A 41 2.25 -8.51 -1.26
N TRP A 42 0.97 -8.41 -1.60
CA TRP A 42 0.01 -7.59 -0.86
C TRP A 42 -0.06 -8.03 0.61
N ASN A 43 -0.23 -9.33 0.84
CA ASN A 43 -0.29 -9.89 2.18
C ASN A 43 1.04 -9.74 2.92
N GLN A 44 2.17 -9.93 2.22
CA GLN A 44 3.51 -9.75 2.80
C GLN A 44 3.69 -8.36 3.39
N VAL A 45 3.28 -7.31 2.68
CA VAL A 45 3.41 -5.91 3.14
C VAL A 45 2.61 -5.67 4.41
N ILE A 46 1.35 -6.10 4.44
CA ILE A 46 0.48 -5.95 5.61
C ILE A 46 1.03 -6.77 6.78
N HIS A 47 1.32 -8.04 6.54
CA HIS A 47 1.83 -8.98 7.55
C HIS A 47 3.13 -8.48 8.17
N LYS A 48 4.07 -8.04 7.34
CA LYS A 48 5.35 -7.49 7.81
C LYS A 48 5.16 -6.25 8.68
N ALA A 49 4.32 -5.31 8.28
CA ALA A 49 4.07 -4.10 9.07
C ALA A 49 3.46 -4.43 10.44
N LEU A 50 2.54 -5.40 10.51
CA LEU A 50 1.95 -5.87 11.75
C LEU A 50 2.96 -6.64 12.62
N GLN A 51 3.80 -7.50 12.05
CA GLN A 51 4.90 -8.15 12.77
C GLN A 51 5.90 -7.15 13.35
N ASP A 52 6.27 -6.12 12.59
CA ASP A 52 7.21 -5.10 13.05
C ASP A 52 6.60 -4.25 14.18
N ALA A 53 5.29 -3.97 14.13
CA ALA A 53 4.57 -3.35 15.23
C ALA A 53 4.52 -4.24 16.48
N GLU A 54 4.32 -5.54 16.34
CA GLU A 54 4.36 -6.50 17.44
C GLU A 54 5.77 -6.61 18.05
N LYS A 55 6.83 -6.76 17.24
CA LYS A 55 8.22 -6.81 17.72
C LYS A 55 8.63 -5.57 18.52
N THR A 56 8.01 -4.42 18.23
CA THR A 56 8.25 -3.16 18.95
C THR A 56 7.30 -2.97 20.14
N GLY A 57 6.47 -3.96 20.46
CA GLY A 57 5.55 -3.93 21.60
C GLY A 57 4.35 -3.01 21.42
N LYS A 58 4.07 -2.55 20.20
CA LYS A 58 2.94 -1.65 19.92
C LYS A 58 1.60 -2.36 19.88
N ILE A 59 1.59 -3.65 19.50
CA ILE A 59 0.40 -4.49 19.38
C ILE A 59 0.69 -5.91 19.84
N THR A 60 -0.37 -6.70 20.06
CA THR A 60 -0.34 -8.17 20.03
C THR A 60 -0.97 -8.61 18.71
N TYR A 61 -0.31 -9.49 17.97
CA TYR A 61 -0.69 -9.84 16.62
C TYR A 61 -0.96 -11.33 16.43
N ALA A 62 -2.05 -11.65 15.71
CA ALA A 62 -2.35 -12.99 15.22
C ALA A 62 -2.98 -12.90 13.84
N TRP A 63 -2.92 -13.99 13.05
CA TRP A 63 -3.44 -14.00 11.69
C TRP A 63 -3.95 -15.38 11.27
N GLN A 64 -4.66 -15.39 10.13
CA GLN A 64 -4.99 -16.57 9.34
C GLN A 64 -4.98 -16.21 7.87
N ASP A 65 -4.39 -17.05 7.04
CA ASP A 65 -4.32 -16.89 5.59
C ASP A 65 -5.15 -17.94 4.83
N LYS A 66 -5.16 -17.84 3.49
CA LYS A 66 -5.87 -18.76 2.59
C LYS A 66 -7.38 -18.79 2.81
N LEU A 67 -7.97 -17.67 3.20
CA LEU A 67 -9.40 -17.50 3.42
C LEU A 67 -10.11 -17.05 2.12
N ALA A 68 -9.86 -17.76 1.02
CA ALA A 68 -10.21 -17.35 -0.34
C ALA A 68 -11.73 -17.40 -0.64
N THR A 69 -12.55 -17.98 0.21
CA THR A 69 -14.00 -18.06 0.02
C THR A 69 -14.76 -17.31 1.11
N ALA A 70 -15.96 -16.85 0.80
CA ALA A 70 -16.84 -16.19 1.78
C ALA A 70 -17.03 -17.04 3.06
N THR A 71 -17.18 -18.34 2.91
CA THR A 71 -17.32 -19.28 4.05
C THR A 71 -16.04 -19.37 4.87
N ALA A 72 -14.88 -19.48 4.22
CA ALA A 72 -13.59 -19.52 4.91
C ALA A 72 -13.31 -18.20 5.64
N MET A 73 -13.55 -17.05 4.99
CA MET A 73 -13.42 -15.73 5.58
C MET A 73 -14.33 -15.56 6.80
N ALA A 74 -15.61 -15.95 6.69
CA ALA A 74 -16.54 -15.92 7.83
C ALA A 74 -16.05 -16.77 9.01
N SER A 75 -15.56 -17.98 8.73
CA SER A 75 -15.04 -18.89 9.75
C SER A 75 -13.78 -18.31 10.42
N GLY A 76 -12.84 -17.75 9.63
CA GLY A 76 -11.62 -17.11 10.14
C GLY A 76 -11.94 -15.92 11.03
N LEU A 77 -12.83 -15.03 10.58
CA LEU A 77 -13.26 -13.87 11.36
C LEU A 77 -13.97 -14.27 12.65
N ASN A 78 -14.89 -15.25 12.62
CA ASN A 78 -15.55 -15.73 13.83
C ASN A 78 -14.55 -16.35 14.83
N SER A 79 -13.54 -17.06 14.36
CA SER A 79 -12.45 -17.58 15.19
C SER A 79 -11.61 -16.45 15.81
N ALA A 80 -11.40 -15.36 15.06
CA ALA A 80 -10.71 -14.18 15.55
C ALA A 80 -11.46 -13.50 16.70
N LEU A 81 -12.79 -13.40 16.62
CA LEU A 81 -13.63 -12.74 17.64
C LEU A 81 -13.50 -13.38 19.03
N VAL A 82 -13.19 -14.67 19.12
CA VAL A 82 -12.94 -15.37 20.38
C VAL A 82 -11.74 -14.74 21.13
N ARG A 83 -10.78 -14.17 20.39
CA ARG A 83 -9.61 -13.49 20.96
C ARG A 83 -9.89 -12.05 21.41
N ARG A 84 -11.11 -11.55 21.17
CA ARG A 84 -11.54 -10.18 21.47
C ARG A 84 -10.55 -9.13 20.89
N PRO A 85 -10.31 -9.11 19.56
CA PRO A 85 -9.40 -8.15 18.99
C PRO A 85 -9.96 -6.73 19.13
N ASP A 86 -9.07 -5.77 19.27
CA ASP A 86 -9.40 -4.34 19.19
C ASP A 86 -9.47 -3.89 17.73
N VAL A 87 -8.66 -4.53 16.87
CA VAL A 87 -8.60 -4.25 15.43
C VAL A 87 -8.60 -5.55 14.64
N VAL A 88 -9.44 -5.63 13.62
CA VAL A 88 -9.40 -6.66 12.58
C VAL A 88 -8.92 -6.03 11.29
N VAL A 89 -7.79 -6.51 10.76
CA VAL A 89 -7.34 -6.18 9.40
C VAL A 89 -7.81 -7.28 8.47
N ALA A 90 -8.52 -6.94 7.41
CA ALA A 90 -9.04 -7.93 6.49
C ALA A 90 -8.68 -7.56 5.05
N ASP A 91 -8.16 -8.54 4.32
CA ASP A 91 -8.02 -8.52 2.87
C ASP A 91 -9.10 -9.43 2.28
N GLY A 92 -9.86 -8.94 1.35
CA GLY A 92 -10.89 -9.79 0.76
C GLY A 92 -11.91 -9.04 -0.05
N VAL A 93 -11.46 -8.41 -1.12
CA VAL A 93 -12.37 -7.78 -2.10
C VAL A 93 -13.51 -8.74 -2.47
N GLU A 94 -13.22 -10.03 -2.62
CA GLU A 94 -14.21 -11.08 -2.95
C GLU A 94 -15.08 -11.51 -1.75
N SER A 95 -14.69 -11.15 -0.52
CA SER A 95 -15.41 -11.49 0.72
C SER A 95 -15.94 -10.26 1.46
N LEU A 96 -15.99 -9.11 0.79
CA LEU A 96 -16.31 -7.83 1.42
C LEU A 96 -17.67 -7.82 2.13
N ASP A 97 -18.70 -8.48 1.57
CA ASP A 97 -20.03 -8.49 2.19
C ASP A 97 -20.04 -9.28 3.50
N VAL A 98 -19.25 -10.35 3.59
CA VAL A 98 -19.05 -11.11 4.83
C VAL A 98 -18.37 -10.24 5.88
N ILE A 99 -17.30 -9.53 5.49
CA ILE A 99 -16.56 -8.64 6.38
C ILE A 99 -17.47 -7.52 6.90
N LYS A 100 -18.27 -6.91 6.02
CA LYS A 100 -19.28 -5.90 6.39
C LYS A 100 -20.28 -6.41 7.42
N ALA A 101 -20.83 -7.63 7.20
CA ALA A 101 -21.78 -8.23 8.12
C ALA A 101 -21.16 -8.49 9.51
N VAL A 102 -19.92 -8.99 9.56
CA VAL A 102 -19.20 -9.21 10.81
C VAL A 102 -18.88 -7.90 11.51
N ALA A 103 -18.46 -6.87 10.77
CA ALA A 103 -18.18 -5.53 11.33
C ALA A 103 -19.44 -4.91 11.94
N ALA A 104 -20.56 -4.96 11.24
CA ALA A 104 -21.84 -4.43 11.72
C ALA A 104 -22.32 -5.12 13.01
N ALA A 105 -22.08 -6.44 13.15
CA ALA A 105 -22.41 -7.19 14.34
C ALA A 105 -21.46 -6.91 15.53
N ASN A 106 -20.31 -6.25 15.30
CA ASN A 106 -19.28 -6.02 16.31
C ASN A 106 -18.83 -4.55 16.34
N PRO A 107 -19.71 -3.59 16.67
CA PRO A 107 -19.42 -2.16 16.58
C PRO A 107 -18.32 -1.68 17.52
N GLY A 108 -17.94 -2.48 18.52
CA GLY A 108 -16.84 -2.23 19.46
C GLY A 108 -15.45 -2.64 18.94
N ILE A 109 -15.35 -3.17 17.71
CA ILE A 109 -14.10 -3.59 17.08
C ILE A 109 -13.85 -2.72 15.86
N SER A 110 -12.62 -2.20 15.70
CA SER A 110 -12.23 -1.49 14.48
C SER A 110 -11.93 -2.49 13.36
N PHE A 111 -12.58 -2.34 12.20
CA PHE A 111 -12.26 -3.09 10.99
C PHE A 111 -11.48 -2.20 10.02
N LEU A 112 -10.31 -2.67 9.59
CA LEU A 112 -9.47 -2.04 8.59
C LEU A 112 -9.41 -2.95 7.37
N VAL A 113 -10.07 -2.55 6.27
CA VAL A 113 -10.35 -3.44 5.13
C VAL A 113 -9.67 -2.94 3.87
N GLY A 114 -8.88 -3.82 3.24
CA GLY A 114 -8.26 -3.57 1.93
C GLY A 114 -9.30 -3.59 0.82
N THR A 115 -9.71 -2.41 0.36
CA THR A 115 -10.70 -2.24 -0.71
C THR A 115 -10.76 -0.78 -1.18
N SER A 116 -11.16 -0.56 -2.43
CA SER A 116 -11.46 0.76 -2.99
C SER A 116 -12.87 1.28 -2.65
N GLN A 117 -13.69 0.48 -1.95
CA GLN A 117 -15.03 0.90 -1.53
C GLN A 117 -14.97 1.95 -0.39
N PRO A 118 -16.00 2.78 -0.24
CA PRO A 118 -16.04 3.75 0.86
C PRO A 118 -16.14 3.07 2.23
N PRO A 119 -15.66 3.75 3.29
CA PRO A 119 -15.80 3.27 4.66
C PRO A 119 -17.26 3.20 5.10
N ILE A 120 -17.55 2.37 6.10
CA ILE A 120 -18.91 2.16 6.63
C ILE A 120 -18.92 2.40 8.14
N ALA A 121 -19.68 3.42 8.57
CA ALA A 121 -19.84 3.73 9.98
C ALA A 121 -20.54 2.57 10.74
N PRO A 122 -20.19 2.38 12.04
CA PRO A 122 -19.30 3.23 12.82
C PRO A 122 -17.83 2.79 12.78
N ASN A 123 -17.47 1.61 12.27
CA ASN A 123 -16.23 0.92 12.63
C ASN A 123 -15.48 0.26 11.46
N LEU A 124 -15.96 0.38 10.22
CA LEU A 124 -15.26 -0.17 9.06
C LEU A 124 -14.54 0.95 8.30
N SER A 125 -13.24 1.01 8.47
CA SER A 125 -12.32 1.85 7.69
C SER A 125 -11.79 1.08 6.49
N THR A 126 -11.39 1.82 5.45
CA THR A 126 -10.85 1.23 4.23
C THR A 126 -9.45 1.75 3.92
N PHE A 127 -8.65 0.94 3.26
CA PHE A 127 -7.34 1.30 2.75
C PHE A 127 -7.10 0.67 1.38
N ASP A 128 -6.12 1.19 0.67
CA ASP A 128 -5.73 0.72 -0.65
C ASP A 128 -4.23 0.97 -0.87
N SER A 129 -3.58 0.18 -1.70
CA SER A 129 -2.16 0.33 -2.02
C SER A 129 -1.89 1.40 -3.08
N ASN A 130 -2.60 2.50 -3.13
CA ASN A 130 -2.48 3.51 -4.19
C ASN A 130 -1.03 3.74 -4.66
N LEU A 131 -0.59 2.94 -5.64
CA LEU A 131 0.76 2.96 -6.21
C LEU A 131 0.86 3.86 -7.46
N SER A 132 -0.14 4.68 -7.73
CA SER A 132 -0.19 5.54 -8.91
C SER A 132 1.04 6.45 -9.04
N GLU A 133 1.46 7.07 -7.95
CA GLU A 133 2.62 7.98 -7.96
C GLU A 133 3.93 7.26 -8.32
N PRO A 134 4.36 6.19 -7.62
CA PRO A 134 5.57 5.48 -8.00
C PRO A 134 5.44 4.72 -9.34
N ALA A 135 4.24 4.25 -9.73
CA ALA A 135 4.01 3.66 -11.04
C ALA A 135 4.24 4.68 -12.18
N TYR A 136 3.76 5.91 -12.02
CA TYR A 136 4.07 7.01 -12.94
C TYR A 136 5.58 7.22 -13.09
N LEU A 137 6.33 7.21 -11.98
CA LEU A 137 7.79 7.36 -12.01
C LEU A 137 8.48 6.19 -12.73
N CYS A 138 8.00 4.96 -12.55
CA CYS A 138 8.46 3.81 -13.36
C CYS A 138 8.13 4.02 -14.84
N GLY A 139 6.96 4.57 -15.16
CA GLY A 139 6.57 4.93 -16.52
C GLY A 139 7.51 5.95 -17.17
N ILE A 140 7.89 7.01 -16.42
CA ILE A 140 8.89 8.00 -16.89
C ILE A 140 10.21 7.30 -17.24
N ALA A 141 10.70 6.43 -16.36
CA ALA A 141 11.93 5.68 -16.59
C ALA A 141 11.78 4.74 -17.81
N ALA A 142 10.67 4.02 -17.91
CA ALA A 142 10.39 3.12 -19.03
C ALA A 142 10.37 3.83 -20.38
N GLY A 143 9.69 4.97 -20.47
CA GLY A 143 9.61 5.78 -21.67
C GLY A 143 10.96 6.29 -22.16
N ARG A 144 11.88 6.61 -21.20
CA ARG A 144 13.26 7.04 -21.51
C ARG A 144 14.19 5.89 -21.85
N LEU A 145 13.98 4.71 -21.28
CA LEU A 145 14.90 3.57 -21.41
C LEU A 145 14.54 2.62 -22.55
N THR A 146 13.28 2.57 -22.98
CA THR A 146 12.89 1.69 -24.09
C THR A 146 13.62 2.04 -25.38
N LYS A 147 14.17 1.01 -26.04
CA LYS A 147 14.82 1.11 -27.35
C LYS A 147 13.91 0.70 -28.47
N SER A 148 13.00 -0.24 -28.23
CA SER A 148 12.01 -0.71 -29.20
C SER A 148 10.82 0.25 -29.35
N GLY A 149 10.62 1.13 -28.35
CA GLY A 149 9.41 1.93 -28.24
C GLY A 149 8.19 1.13 -27.78
N VAL A 150 8.38 -0.10 -27.29
CA VAL A 150 7.31 -0.98 -26.77
C VAL A 150 7.66 -1.44 -25.37
N VAL A 151 6.77 -1.15 -24.42
CA VAL A 151 6.89 -1.62 -23.03
C VAL A 151 5.68 -2.48 -22.68
N GLY A 152 5.86 -3.43 -21.77
CA GLY A 152 4.83 -4.36 -21.36
C GLY A 152 4.42 -4.17 -19.90
N VAL A 153 3.16 -4.46 -19.60
CA VAL A 153 2.62 -4.56 -18.24
C VAL A 153 1.92 -5.90 -18.10
N VAL A 154 2.34 -6.70 -17.15
CA VAL A 154 1.67 -7.95 -16.78
C VAL A 154 0.92 -7.72 -15.48
N ALA A 155 -0.40 -7.68 -15.55
CA ALA A 155 -1.30 -7.29 -14.46
C ALA A 155 -2.17 -8.45 -13.97
N GLY A 156 -2.66 -8.33 -12.74
CA GLY A 156 -3.52 -9.30 -12.10
C GLY A 156 -4.94 -9.36 -12.66
N LYS A 157 -5.92 -9.15 -11.80
CA LYS A 157 -7.33 -9.00 -12.19
C LYS A 157 -7.61 -7.57 -12.67
N SER A 158 -8.62 -7.45 -13.51
CA SER A 158 -9.13 -6.15 -13.95
C SER A 158 -9.93 -5.51 -12.81
N ASP A 159 -9.27 -4.70 -12.01
CA ASP A 159 -9.81 -3.98 -10.84
C ASP A 159 -9.44 -2.50 -10.90
N THR A 160 -10.26 -1.64 -10.30
CA THR A 160 -10.08 -0.17 -10.33
C THR A 160 -8.75 0.29 -9.73
N GLN A 161 -8.25 -0.38 -8.71
CA GLN A 161 -6.95 -0.10 -8.09
C GLN A 161 -5.81 -0.38 -9.08
N VAL A 162 -5.84 -1.57 -9.69
CA VAL A 162 -4.86 -2.00 -10.70
C VAL A 162 -4.92 -1.06 -11.91
N HIS A 163 -6.13 -0.68 -12.36
CA HIS A 163 -6.32 0.26 -13.46
C HIS A 163 -5.66 1.61 -13.18
N ARG A 164 -5.88 2.20 -11.99
CA ARG A 164 -5.24 3.48 -11.63
C ARG A 164 -3.72 3.42 -11.71
N ALA A 165 -3.12 2.36 -11.16
CA ALA A 165 -1.68 2.20 -11.20
C ALA A 165 -1.15 2.05 -12.62
N ILE A 166 -1.83 1.25 -13.48
CA ILE A 166 -1.44 1.06 -14.87
C ILE A 166 -1.62 2.35 -15.68
N ASN A 167 -2.74 3.06 -15.51
CA ASN A 167 -2.97 4.32 -16.20
C ASN A 167 -1.95 5.39 -15.82
N ALA A 168 -1.51 5.42 -14.54
CA ALA A 168 -0.42 6.28 -14.11
C ALA A 168 0.93 5.90 -14.76
N TYR A 169 1.24 4.61 -14.86
CA TYR A 169 2.41 4.13 -15.57
C TYR A 169 2.37 4.53 -17.06
N ILE A 170 1.23 4.32 -17.72
CA ILE A 170 1.02 4.72 -19.14
C ILE A 170 1.23 6.22 -19.28
N GLN A 171 0.66 7.04 -18.39
CA GLN A 171 0.85 8.49 -18.39
C GLN A 171 2.35 8.82 -18.31
N GLY A 172 3.10 8.20 -17.38
CA GLY A 172 4.53 8.40 -17.24
C GLY A 172 5.31 8.03 -18.52
N VAL A 173 4.98 6.89 -19.12
CA VAL A 173 5.59 6.47 -20.40
C VAL A 173 5.35 7.53 -21.49
N LYS A 174 4.11 8.00 -21.64
CA LYS A 174 3.73 8.98 -22.67
C LYS A 174 4.31 10.37 -22.41
N ASP A 175 4.41 10.79 -21.15
CA ASP A 175 5.06 12.07 -20.76
C ASP A 175 6.56 12.06 -21.11
N ALA A 176 7.23 10.92 -21.00
CA ALA A 176 8.65 10.76 -21.29
C ALA A 176 8.93 10.42 -22.77
N ASN A 177 8.01 9.69 -23.43
CA ASN A 177 8.10 9.26 -24.81
C ASN A 177 6.69 9.09 -25.42
N PRO A 178 6.12 10.15 -26.04
CA PRO A 178 4.77 10.10 -26.60
C PRO A 178 4.55 9.02 -27.67
N ALA A 179 5.63 8.61 -28.36
CA ALA A 179 5.58 7.59 -29.42
C ALA A 179 5.60 6.16 -28.88
N ALA A 180 6.04 5.94 -27.64
CA ALA A 180 6.13 4.61 -27.05
C ALA A 180 4.75 3.98 -26.87
N LYS A 181 4.65 2.66 -27.10
CA LYS A 181 3.45 1.85 -26.93
C LYS A 181 3.50 1.07 -25.63
N VAL A 182 2.37 0.94 -24.95
CA VAL A 182 2.24 0.16 -23.72
C VAL A 182 1.29 -1.01 -23.95
N LYS A 183 1.81 -2.24 -23.89
CA LYS A 183 1.01 -3.47 -23.95
C LYS A 183 0.59 -3.88 -22.55
N VAL A 184 -0.72 -4.09 -22.35
CA VAL A 184 -1.25 -4.52 -21.05
C VAL A 184 -1.87 -5.90 -21.18
N THR A 185 -1.48 -6.84 -20.33
CA THR A 185 -2.06 -8.18 -20.24
C THR A 185 -2.56 -8.44 -18.82
N PHE A 186 -3.87 -8.59 -18.66
CA PHE A 186 -4.46 -9.07 -17.40
C PHE A 186 -4.45 -10.59 -17.38
N ILE A 187 -3.87 -11.18 -16.32
CA ILE A 187 -3.84 -12.64 -16.15
C ILE A 187 -5.10 -13.18 -15.48
N GLU A 188 -6.02 -12.29 -15.05
CA GLU A 188 -7.28 -12.61 -14.37
C GLU A 188 -7.08 -13.50 -13.12
N SER A 189 -5.98 -13.31 -12.43
CA SER A 189 -5.65 -13.97 -11.17
C SER A 189 -4.88 -13.02 -10.25
N TRP A 190 -5.11 -13.09 -8.94
CA TRP A 190 -4.32 -12.35 -7.97
C TRP A 190 -2.95 -13.00 -7.73
N TYR A 191 -2.86 -14.33 -7.87
CA TYR A 191 -1.61 -15.06 -7.67
C TYR A 191 -1.54 -16.28 -8.62
N ASP A 192 -0.80 -16.14 -9.71
CA ASP A 192 -0.52 -17.20 -10.69
C ASP A 192 0.81 -16.91 -11.39
N PRO A 193 1.96 -17.14 -10.70
CA PRO A 193 3.29 -16.86 -11.26
C PRO A 193 3.58 -17.53 -12.60
N PRO A 194 3.17 -18.80 -12.86
CA PRO A 194 3.35 -19.41 -14.19
C PRO A 194 2.64 -18.65 -15.30
N LYS A 195 1.40 -18.22 -15.07
CA LYS A 195 0.60 -17.49 -16.05
C LYS A 195 1.18 -16.09 -16.30
N ALA A 196 1.63 -15.39 -15.25
CA ALA A 196 2.30 -14.11 -15.37
C ALA A 196 3.60 -14.21 -16.16
N LYS A 197 4.40 -15.25 -15.93
CA LYS A 197 5.60 -15.52 -16.73
C LYS A 197 5.28 -15.71 -18.22
N GLN A 198 4.27 -16.48 -18.55
CA GLN A 198 3.85 -16.70 -19.95
C GLN A 198 3.38 -15.39 -20.62
N ALA A 199 2.63 -14.56 -19.88
CA ALA A 199 2.20 -13.25 -20.37
C ALA A 199 3.40 -12.33 -20.66
N ALA A 200 4.39 -12.28 -19.78
CA ALA A 200 5.63 -11.52 -20.00
C ALA A 200 6.38 -12.01 -21.26
N LEU A 201 6.56 -13.32 -21.42
CA LEU A 201 7.20 -13.92 -22.58
C LEU A 201 6.46 -13.57 -23.90
N ALA A 202 5.13 -13.58 -23.88
CA ALA A 202 4.32 -13.20 -25.04
C ALA A 202 4.48 -11.71 -25.40
N GLN A 203 4.51 -10.82 -24.41
CA GLN A 203 4.74 -9.39 -24.65
C GLN A 203 6.14 -9.11 -25.21
N ILE A 204 7.16 -9.81 -24.68
CA ILE A 204 8.54 -9.69 -25.15
C ILE A 204 8.64 -10.19 -26.61
N ALA A 205 8.03 -11.34 -26.94
CA ALA A 205 7.95 -11.84 -28.32
C ALA A 205 7.22 -10.86 -29.24
N ALA A 206 6.31 -10.04 -28.72
CA ALA A 206 5.62 -8.97 -29.46
C ALA A 206 6.37 -7.62 -29.44
N GLY A 207 7.66 -7.62 -29.04
CA GLY A 207 8.57 -6.49 -29.16
C GLY A 207 8.77 -5.66 -27.90
N ALA A 208 8.18 -6.01 -26.74
CA ALA A 208 8.44 -5.30 -25.50
C ALA A 208 9.88 -5.55 -25.02
N ASP A 209 10.62 -4.48 -24.73
CA ASP A 209 12.00 -4.53 -24.22
C ASP A 209 12.13 -4.10 -22.75
N LEU A 210 11.00 -3.75 -22.14
CA LEU A 210 10.82 -3.48 -20.72
C LEU A 210 9.50 -4.05 -20.24
N ILE A 211 9.48 -4.70 -19.08
CA ILE A 211 8.27 -5.26 -18.46
C ILE A 211 8.03 -4.62 -17.08
N TRP A 212 6.86 -4.09 -16.85
CA TRP A 212 6.41 -3.88 -15.48
C TRP A 212 5.70 -5.15 -14.98
N ALA A 213 6.33 -5.82 -14.04
CA ALA A 213 5.82 -7.02 -13.38
C ALA A 213 4.86 -6.60 -12.26
N GLU A 214 3.66 -6.15 -12.64
CA GLU A 214 2.63 -5.82 -11.65
C GLU A 214 2.19 -7.09 -10.91
N ARG A 215 2.42 -8.28 -11.51
CA ARG A 215 2.21 -9.59 -10.84
C ARG A 215 3.46 -10.47 -10.85
N GLU A 216 3.56 -11.26 -9.78
CA GLU A 216 4.65 -12.20 -9.58
C GLU A 216 4.76 -13.24 -10.71
N GLY A 217 6.01 -13.56 -11.05
CA GLY A 217 6.35 -14.44 -12.16
C GLY A 217 6.73 -13.70 -13.44
N ALA A 218 6.26 -12.47 -13.66
CA ALA A 218 6.62 -11.70 -14.85
C ALA A 218 8.12 -11.35 -14.91
N ILE A 219 8.75 -11.09 -13.76
CA ILE A 219 10.21 -10.89 -13.65
C ILE A 219 10.96 -12.11 -14.16
N ALA A 220 10.50 -13.33 -13.86
CA ALA A 220 11.14 -14.56 -14.34
C ALA A 220 11.09 -14.66 -15.87
N GLY A 221 10.02 -14.19 -16.51
CA GLY A 221 9.90 -14.08 -17.96
C GLY A 221 10.88 -13.07 -18.56
N ALA A 222 10.97 -11.89 -17.97
CA ALA A 222 11.91 -10.84 -18.36
C ALA A 222 13.36 -11.31 -18.25
N ARG A 223 13.72 -11.91 -17.12
CA ARG A 223 15.05 -12.48 -16.87
C ARG A 223 15.42 -13.56 -17.89
N GLU A 224 14.49 -14.46 -18.23
CA GLU A 224 14.73 -15.54 -19.21
C GLU A 224 15.09 -14.96 -20.59
N LYS A 225 14.57 -13.82 -20.96
CA LYS A 225 14.83 -13.17 -22.24
C LYS A 225 15.86 -12.05 -22.18
N GLY A 226 16.44 -11.77 -21.02
CA GLY A 226 17.45 -10.72 -20.84
C GLY A 226 16.90 -9.30 -21.06
N VAL A 227 15.61 -9.07 -20.83
CA VAL A 227 15.00 -7.74 -20.87
C VAL A 227 14.86 -7.18 -19.46
N LEU A 228 14.81 -5.86 -19.35
CA LEU A 228 14.70 -5.18 -18.07
C LEU A 228 13.26 -5.22 -17.53
N ALA A 229 13.13 -5.13 -16.19
CA ALA A 229 11.84 -5.14 -15.54
C ALA A 229 11.75 -4.11 -14.39
N PHE A 230 10.53 -3.69 -14.09
CA PHE A 230 10.16 -3.06 -12.84
C PHE A 230 9.41 -4.08 -11.97
N GLY A 231 9.71 -4.12 -10.68
CA GLY A 231 8.96 -4.88 -9.68
C GLY A 231 7.67 -4.18 -9.25
N ASN A 232 6.97 -4.75 -8.26
CA ASN A 232 5.74 -4.19 -7.70
C ASN A 232 5.56 -4.58 -6.23
N LEU A 233 4.90 -3.71 -5.45
CA LEU A 233 4.52 -3.86 -4.04
C LEU A 233 5.68 -3.96 -3.05
N VAL A 234 6.75 -4.68 -3.39
CA VAL A 234 7.96 -4.87 -2.57
C VAL A 234 9.21 -4.66 -3.42
N ASP A 235 10.35 -4.48 -2.77
CA ASP A 235 11.64 -4.49 -3.49
C ASP A 235 11.97 -5.92 -3.95
N GLN A 236 11.83 -6.16 -5.25
CA GLN A 236 12.05 -7.46 -5.89
C GLN A 236 13.42 -7.57 -6.59
N THR A 237 14.36 -6.67 -6.29
CA THR A 237 15.70 -6.71 -6.91
C THR A 237 16.40 -8.04 -6.70
N ALA A 238 16.16 -8.74 -5.58
CA ALA A 238 16.73 -10.05 -5.30
C ALA A 238 16.29 -11.15 -6.28
N GLU A 239 15.14 -10.99 -6.96
CA GLU A 239 14.66 -11.96 -7.98
C GLU A 239 15.47 -11.91 -9.27
N GLY A 240 16.16 -10.81 -9.53
CA GLY A 240 17.02 -10.63 -10.69
C GLY A 240 17.78 -9.30 -10.63
N PRO A 241 18.93 -9.22 -9.94
CA PRO A 241 19.68 -7.97 -9.78
C PRO A 241 20.10 -7.31 -11.11
N GLU A 242 20.29 -8.13 -12.18
CA GLU A 242 20.60 -7.65 -13.51
C GLU A 242 19.35 -7.45 -14.42
N THR A 243 18.17 -7.64 -13.87
CA THR A 243 16.89 -7.54 -14.59
C THR A 243 16.01 -6.46 -14.00
N VAL A 244 15.89 -6.43 -12.66
CA VAL A 244 14.99 -5.50 -11.95
C VAL A 244 15.69 -4.17 -11.71
N LEU A 245 15.12 -3.11 -12.28
CA LEU A 245 15.64 -1.74 -12.15
C LEU A 245 15.29 -1.11 -10.79
N THR A 246 14.03 -1.11 -10.49
CA THR A 246 13.33 -0.56 -9.33
C THR A 246 11.87 -1.04 -9.39
N GLY A 247 10.99 -0.48 -8.61
CA GLY A 247 9.55 -0.74 -8.69
C GLY A 247 8.77 0.07 -7.68
N PRO A 248 7.45 0.20 -7.85
CA PRO A 248 6.58 0.70 -6.81
C PRO A 248 6.67 -0.18 -5.56
N VAL A 249 6.91 0.43 -4.41
CA VAL A 249 6.92 -0.25 -3.10
C VAL A 249 5.83 0.35 -2.24
N TRP A 250 5.04 -0.51 -1.63
CA TRP A 250 4.02 -0.15 -0.67
C TRP A 250 4.48 -0.40 0.76
N SER A 251 4.08 0.48 1.68
CA SER A 251 4.35 0.33 3.11
C SER A 251 3.10 0.61 3.93
N MET A 252 2.68 -0.36 4.70
CA MET A 252 1.57 -0.22 5.65
C MET A 252 2.00 0.39 6.99
N THR A 253 3.29 0.56 7.24
CA THR A 253 3.80 1.05 8.54
C THR A 253 3.17 2.38 8.97
N PRO A 254 3.06 3.43 8.12
CA PRO A 254 2.44 4.68 8.54
C PRO A 254 0.97 4.53 8.95
N LEU A 255 0.23 3.68 8.23
CA LEU A 255 -1.18 3.41 8.54
C LEU A 255 -1.34 2.57 9.80
N ILE A 256 -0.56 1.50 9.95
CA ILE A 256 -0.60 0.66 11.15
C ILE A 256 -0.25 1.47 12.40
N ASP A 257 0.77 2.33 12.35
CA ASP A 257 1.11 3.24 13.46
C ASP A 257 -0.04 4.19 13.80
N HIS A 258 -0.74 4.70 12.80
CA HIS A 258 -1.90 5.57 13.02
C HIS A 258 -3.07 4.84 13.67
N VAL A 259 -3.49 3.70 13.10
CA VAL A 259 -4.62 2.90 13.60
C VAL A 259 -4.33 2.35 15.00
N THR A 260 -3.10 1.92 15.26
CA THR A 260 -2.67 1.45 16.58
C THR A 260 -2.81 2.55 17.63
N LYS A 261 -2.44 3.80 17.33
CA LYS A 261 -2.62 4.94 18.26
C LYS A 261 -4.09 5.22 18.53
N LEU A 262 -4.93 5.20 17.49
CA LEU A 262 -6.38 5.39 17.65
C LEU A 262 -6.99 4.30 18.53
N SER A 263 -6.68 3.05 18.25
CA SER A 263 -7.17 1.90 19.01
C SER A 263 -6.68 1.91 20.46
N GLY A 264 -5.39 2.21 20.70
CA GLY A 264 -4.83 2.36 22.05
C GLY A 264 -5.48 3.46 22.88
N ALA A 265 -6.06 4.48 22.22
CA ALA A 265 -6.87 5.54 22.83
C ALA A 265 -8.36 5.18 22.93
N GLY A 266 -8.78 3.96 22.56
CA GLY A 266 -10.18 3.53 22.55
C GLY A 266 -11.04 4.19 21.46
N MET A 267 -10.41 4.76 20.43
CA MET A 267 -11.12 5.42 19.34
C MET A 267 -11.42 4.43 18.21
N ILE A 268 -12.71 4.29 17.87
CA ILE A 268 -13.20 3.52 16.74
C ILE A 268 -13.68 4.51 15.70
N ARG A 269 -13.28 4.30 14.44
CA ARG A 269 -13.61 5.19 13.33
C ARG A 269 -13.91 4.42 12.06
N ALA A 270 -14.60 5.10 11.13
CA ALA A 270 -14.83 4.63 9.77
C ALA A 270 -14.28 5.71 8.82
N GLU A 271 -13.03 5.55 8.39
CA GLU A 271 -12.30 6.51 7.56
C GLU A 271 -11.69 5.82 6.34
N ASN A 272 -11.54 6.58 5.25
CA ASN A 272 -10.76 6.15 4.09
C ASN A 272 -9.31 6.56 4.27
N TYR A 273 -8.42 5.59 4.37
CA TYR A 273 -6.99 5.79 4.61
C TYR A 273 -6.13 5.69 3.35
N ILE A 274 -6.71 5.81 2.15
CA ILE A 274 -5.97 5.73 0.89
C ILE A 274 -4.79 6.71 0.82
N ASP A 275 -4.92 7.88 1.42
CA ASP A 275 -3.88 8.92 1.46
C ASP A 275 -2.60 8.49 2.17
N PHE A 276 -2.65 7.46 3.01
CA PHE A 276 -1.45 6.91 3.62
C PHE A 276 -0.55 6.25 2.57
N SER A 277 -1.11 5.74 1.48
CA SER A 277 -0.39 5.16 0.34
C SER A 277 0.01 6.25 -0.67
N SER A 278 0.90 7.16 -0.25
CA SER A 278 1.44 8.24 -1.08
C SER A 278 2.92 8.44 -0.84
N LEU A 279 3.61 9.06 -1.82
CA LEU A 279 5.02 9.47 -1.68
C LEU A 279 5.22 10.46 -0.52
N ALA A 280 4.28 11.36 -0.33
CA ALA A 280 4.35 12.38 0.72
C ALA A 280 4.28 11.77 2.12
N ARG A 281 3.49 10.71 2.32
CA ARG A 281 3.36 10.01 3.61
C ARG A 281 4.29 8.81 3.76
N GLY A 282 5.03 8.44 2.69
CA GLY A 282 5.96 7.31 2.71
C GLY A 282 5.29 5.94 2.66
N GLY A 283 3.97 5.87 2.41
CA GLY A 283 3.25 4.61 2.23
C GLY A 283 3.33 4.07 0.80
N ALA A 284 3.74 4.88 -0.17
CA ALA A 284 4.06 4.45 -1.51
C ALA A 284 5.37 5.13 -1.96
N VAL A 285 6.37 4.36 -2.37
CA VAL A 285 7.69 4.87 -2.77
C VAL A 285 8.24 4.06 -3.95
N LEU A 286 9.36 4.51 -4.52
CA LEU A 286 10.17 3.67 -5.40
C LEU A 286 11.14 2.83 -4.55
N ALA A 287 11.35 1.58 -4.93
CA ALA A 287 12.49 0.79 -4.46
C ALA A 287 13.81 1.51 -4.80
N PRO A 288 14.87 1.26 -4.03
CA PRO A 288 16.21 1.72 -4.43
C PRO A 288 16.58 1.21 -5.83
N TRP A 289 17.34 2.01 -6.58
CA TRP A 289 17.88 1.60 -7.89
C TRP A 289 19.05 0.61 -7.78
N HIS A 290 19.53 0.38 -6.54
CA HIS A 290 20.67 -0.49 -6.26
C HIS A 290 21.86 -0.23 -7.21
N GLY A 291 22.49 -1.22 -7.79
CA GLY A 291 23.61 -1.07 -8.74
C GLY A 291 23.26 -0.42 -10.08
N TRP A 292 21.98 -0.13 -10.34
CA TRP A 292 21.55 0.56 -11.54
C TRP A 292 21.84 2.06 -11.54
N ASN A 293 22.06 2.67 -10.37
CA ASN A 293 22.47 4.08 -10.29
C ASN A 293 23.73 4.40 -11.12
N GLU A 294 24.62 3.44 -11.28
CA GLU A 294 25.87 3.60 -12.02
C GLU A 294 25.75 3.19 -13.49
N LYS A 295 24.71 2.40 -13.83
CA LYS A 295 24.52 1.81 -15.18
C LYS A 295 23.55 2.61 -16.05
N LEU A 296 22.59 3.29 -15.42
CA LEU A 296 21.56 4.05 -16.13
C LEU A 296 22.07 5.45 -16.53
N PRO A 297 21.51 6.03 -17.62
CA PRO A 297 21.80 7.41 -17.98
C PRO A 297 21.44 8.37 -16.85
N ALA A 298 22.35 9.28 -16.51
CA ALA A 298 22.17 10.20 -15.39
C ALA A 298 20.93 11.12 -15.57
N ASP A 299 20.62 11.51 -16.80
CA ASP A 299 19.45 12.33 -17.11
C ASP A 299 18.11 11.61 -16.85
N VAL A 300 18.07 10.28 -16.96
CA VAL A 300 16.89 9.47 -16.62
C VAL A 300 16.67 9.49 -15.10
N LEU A 301 17.70 9.22 -14.32
CA LEU A 301 17.64 9.23 -12.86
C LEU A 301 17.28 10.62 -12.32
N GLU A 302 17.86 11.67 -12.92
CA GLU A 302 17.56 13.06 -12.58
C GLU A 302 16.09 13.40 -12.84
N LEU A 303 15.57 13.08 -14.02
CA LEU A 303 14.17 13.32 -14.39
C LEU A 303 13.22 12.62 -13.41
N VAL A 304 13.48 11.34 -13.08
CA VAL A 304 12.66 10.61 -12.10
C VAL A 304 12.71 11.30 -10.74
N ARG A 305 13.89 11.75 -10.28
CA ARG A 305 14.05 12.46 -9.01
C ARG A 305 13.29 13.79 -8.99
N GLU A 306 13.37 14.58 -10.06
CA GLU A 306 12.63 15.83 -10.20
C GLU A 306 11.12 15.61 -10.10
N ARG A 307 10.58 14.64 -10.86
CA ARG A 307 9.15 14.28 -10.83
C ARG A 307 8.74 13.78 -9.44
N GLN A 308 9.54 12.93 -8.82
CA GLN A 308 9.29 12.45 -7.46
C GLN A 308 9.21 13.60 -6.46
N ASN A 309 10.13 14.56 -6.52
CA ASN A 309 10.11 15.72 -5.64
C ASN A 309 8.89 16.62 -5.90
N ALA A 310 8.56 16.85 -7.17
CA ALA A 310 7.37 17.62 -7.54
C ALA A 310 6.08 16.99 -7.01
N ILE A 311 5.96 15.66 -7.06
CA ILE A 311 4.82 14.93 -6.49
C ILE A 311 4.81 15.09 -4.96
N LYS A 312 5.93 14.85 -4.29
CA LYS A 312 6.02 14.94 -2.82
C LYS A 312 5.60 16.30 -2.24
N VAL A 313 5.87 17.37 -2.96
CA VAL A 313 5.50 18.74 -2.52
C VAL A 313 4.17 19.22 -3.11
N GLY A 314 3.45 18.36 -3.85
CA GLY A 314 2.17 18.68 -4.45
C GLY A 314 2.22 19.59 -5.69
N ALA A 315 3.42 19.84 -6.26
CA ALA A 315 3.59 20.61 -7.48
C ALA A 315 3.22 19.81 -8.75
N LEU A 316 3.22 18.51 -8.66
CA LEU A 316 2.71 17.59 -9.68
C LEU A 316 1.72 16.62 -9.03
N MET A 317 0.50 16.58 -9.54
CA MET A 317 -0.53 15.67 -9.08
C MET A 317 -0.73 14.55 -10.10
N ILE A 318 -0.70 13.30 -9.64
CA ILE A 318 -1.00 12.12 -10.45
C ILE A 318 -2.42 11.66 -10.09
N ALA A 319 -3.34 11.89 -11.01
CA ALA A 319 -4.77 11.57 -10.85
C ALA A 319 -5.25 10.68 -12.02
N PRO A 320 -4.80 9.42 -12.07
CA PRO A 320 -5.10 8.53 -13.19
C PRO A 320 -6.57 8.10 -13.19
N SER A 321 -7.11 7.82 -14.39
CA SER A 321 -8.42 7.20 -14.55
C SER A 321 -8.45 5.82 -13.87
N ALA A 322 -9.62 5.46 -13.35
CA ALA A 322 -9.94 4.13 -12.87
C ALA A 322 -10.52 3.21 -13.96
N ASP A 323 -10.68 3.73 -15.18
CA ASP A 323 -11.14 2.95 -16.33
C ASP A 323 -10.12 1.89 -16.72
N ARG A 324 -10.61 0.80 -17.31
CA ARG A 324 -9.73 -0.25 -17.81
C ARG A 324 -8.75 0.33 -18.83
N PRO A 325 -7.41 0.17 -18.64
CA PRO A 325 -6.42 0.67 -19.56
C PRO A 325 -6.62 0.06 -20.95
N ALA A 326 -6.61 0.91 -21.98
CA ALA A 326 -6.51 0.46 -23.36
C ALA A 326 -5.05 0.04 -23.59
N GLY A 327 -4.80 -1.26 -23.74
CA GLY A 327 -3.51 -1.75 -24.25
C GLY A 327 -3.42 -1.42 -25.75
N GLU A 328 -2.28 -0.85 -26.17
CA GLU A 328 -1.98 -0.61 -27.61
C GLU A 328 -1.27 -1.80 -28.25
#